data_ea08472cac4fb7c90df187392d7e00d1
#
_entry.id   ea08472cac4fb7c90df187392d7e00d1
#
_cell.length_a   1.000
_cell.length_b   1.000
_cell.length_c   1.000
_cell.angle_alpha   90.00
_cell.angle_beta   90.00
_cell.angle_gamma   90.00
#
_symmetry.space_group_name_H-M   'P 1'
#
loop_
_entity.id
_entity.type
_entity.pdbx_description
1 polymer ?
#
loop_
_entity_poly.entity_id
_entity_poly.type
_entity_poly.pdbx_seq_one_letter_code
_entity_poly.pdbx_strand_id
1 'polypeptide(L)'
;MIKRVLAVLLLWALLAAAVSCSFGAETVPETSVPTSVADTEPHDPLDVGDVLSRLSANTNVTVGRDDLIFDLTREEVDRLLADFDELDRLLAEGTDYEAFDLLYTRLSEEALDRVRTQAEIVYVFWCCDLTDPLTEAAYLYLNELYSDLGARIDRMYETLWNSPFSELFYDGWTEEEIDEALRYAAGSTEEATALIAENAALVAAFRALSDEEQTFYPESARLFYELAKNNDRIAELYGYENYVEYAYPELYGRDYTPADAASLRALFCRTLMPRLRDLAAKAFEGKLSFASLSVKDYFRFYDYLFGDVRTDYNNVVGRYAAAVGQIAPDFLTVYRDLPERKNYYYAEGDAYEGAFTTWFPDFDAPIVYFGPGYHSADTFVHEFGHYYAAARSEDGLDSIPYDLAETQSQGDEFLFAYWFEYIEPSYAEVAHAVAEYKVYDILTTILTASLVNDFECYVYAHLDELTPEDLDGVLISLCDAYGGYEAVKAALGYEPEIYWHHVVMEAPGYYVSYAASAVPTLALYAKAIEEGFAAAVGAYEILVTSDPALSFLEVLYEAGIGSPFDDTTYETIAKALDRND
;
A
#
# COMPACT_ATOMS: atom_id res chain seq x y z
N MET A 1 6.92 7.10 -20.04
CA MET A 1 5.59 7.59 -20.46
C MET A 1 4.52 6.51 -20.38
N ILE A 2 4.60 5.36 -21.02
CA ILE A 2 3.62 4.26 -20.95
C ILE A 2 3.46 3.71 -19.53
N LYS A 3 4.56 3.44 -18.82
CA LYS A 3 4.52 2.98 -17.42
C LYS A 3 3.75 3.93 -16.50
N ARG A 4 3.67 5.23 -16.82
CA ARG A 4 2.88 6.21 -16.06
C ARG A 4 1.39 6.07 -16.30
N VAL A 5 0.93 5.91 -17.53
CA VAL A 5 -0.50 5.76 -17.86
C VAL A 5 -1.02 4.41 -17.40
N LEU A 6 -0.22 3.34 -17.58
CA LEU A 6 -0.58 1.97 -17.21
C LEU A 6 -0.56 1.73 -15.69
N ALA A 7 0.44 2.27 -14.97
CA ALA A 7 0.49 2.19 -13.51
C ALA A 7 -0.66 2.94 -12.82
N VAL A 8 -1.12 4.01 -13.45
CA VAL A 8 -2.13 4.92 -12.89
C VAL A 8 -3.52 4.30 -12.81
N LEU A 9 -3.92 3.48 -13.79
CA LEU A 9 -5.25 2.87 -13.82
C LEU A 9 -5.46 1.76 -12.79
N LEU A 10 -4.37 1.09 -12.41
CA LEU A 10 -4.39 0.00 -11.45
C LEU A 10 -4.19 0.47 -10.00
N LEU A 11 -3.61 1.65 -9.81
CA LEU A 11 -3.35 2.24 -8.49
C LEU A 11 -4.63 2.44 -7.67
N TRP A 12 -5.75 2.69 -8.33
CA TRP A 12 -7.00 3.07 -7.66
C TRP A 12 -7.81 1.91 -7.10
N ALA A 13 -7.79 0.75 -7.74
CA ALA A 13 -8.34 -0.45 -7.14
C ALA A 13 -7.53 -0.87 -5.89
N LEU A 14 -6.29 -0.38 -5.78
CA LEU A 14 -5.33 -0.74 -4.74
C LEU A 14 -5.17 0.33 -3.64
N LEU A 15 -5.44 1.61 -3.91
CA LEU A 15 -5.43 2.65 -2.86
C LEU A 15 -6.59 2.48 -1.88
N ALA A 16 -7.69 1.88 -2.30
CA ALA A 16 -8.69 1.39 -1.36
C ALA A 16 -8.15 0.25 -0.45
N ALA A 17 -7.05 -0.37 -0.83
CA ALA A 17 -6.47 -1.54 -0.19
C ALA A 17 -5.14 -1.26 0.56
N ALA A 18 -4.43 -0.19 0.23
CA ALA A 18 -3.20 0.21 0.94
C ALA A 18 -3.43 0.71 2.38
N VAL A 19 -4.66 0.59 2.83
CA VAL A 19 -5.22 1.19 4.02
C VAL A 19 -4.99 0.37 5.29
N SER A 20 -4.21 -0.70 5.31
CA SER A 20 -4.03 -1.48 6.53
C SER A 20 -2.58 -1.86 6.83
N CYS A 21 -1.70 -0.87 6.96
CA CYS A 21 -0.29 -1.11 7.28
C CYS A 21 0.06 -1.19 8.77
N SER A 22 -0.89 -1.29 9.69
CA SER A 22 -0.52 -1.52 11.09
C SER A 22 -1.58 -2.30 11.85
N PHE A 23 -1.44 -3.63 11.88
CA PHE A 23 -2.22 -4.48 12.78
C PHE A 23 -1.46 -4.74 14.08
N GLY A 24 -1.74 -3.91 15.09
CA GLY A 24 -1.63 -4.35 16.47
C GLY A 24 -2.94 -5.03 16.86
N ALA A 25 -2.89 -6.30 17.24
CA ALA A 25 -4.06 -7.03 17.71
C ALA A 25 -4.54 -6.47 19.05
N GLU A 26 -5.52 -5.56 19.04
CA GLU A 26 -6.30 -5.19 20.22
C GLU A 26 -7.78 -5.35 19.94
N THR A 27 -8.45 -6.01 20.86
CA THR A 27 -9.90 -6.20 20.90
C THR A 27 -10.61 -4.86 21.03
N VAL A 28 -11.33 -4.46 20.00
CA VAL A 28 -12.15 -3.24 19.95
C VAL A 28 -13.42 -3.43 20.78
N PRO A 29 -13.86 -2.45 21.58
CA PRO A 29 -15.16 -2.49 22.26
C PRO A 29 -16.30 -2.26 21.26
N GLU A 30 -17.33 -3.09 21.35
CA GLU A 30 -18.57 -2.98 20.58
C GLU A 30 -19.15 -1.56 20.61
N THR A 31 -19.13 -0.87 19.47
CA THR A 31 -20.01 0.26 19.21
C THR A 31 -20.97 -0.08 18.09
N SER A 32 -22.24 -0.08 18.41
CA SER A 32 -23.35 -0.39 17.51
C SER A 32 -23.45 0.61 16.37
N VAL A 33 -23.25 0.13 15.13
CA VAL A 33 -23.52 0.88 13.91
C VAL A 33 -25.04 1.05 13.74
N PRO A 34 -25.54 2.24 13.43
CA PRO A 34 -26.95 2.43 13.12
C PRO A 34 -27.30 1.87 11.75
N THR A 35 -28.05 0.78 11.71
CA THR A 35 -28.68 0.28 10.51
C THR A 35 -29.81 1.21 10.08
N SER A 36 -29.55 2.16 9.20
CA SER A 36 -30.54 2.70 8.28
C SER A 36 -29.83 3.38 7.11
N VAL A 37 -29.73 2.68 6.00
CA VAL A 37 -29.59 3.36 4.70
C VAL A 37 -30.88 4.13 4.50
N ALA A 38 -30.87 5.42 4.80
CA ALA A 38 -31.93 6.30 4.37
C ALA A 38 -31.85 6.40 2.86
N ASP A 39 -33.00 6.23 2.16
CA ASP A 39 -33.17 6.62 0.76
C ASP A 39 -32.87 8.13 0.65
N THR A 40 -31.60 8.50 0.50
CA THR A 40 -31.17 9.84 0.14
C THR A 40 -31.20 9.91 -1.39
N GLU A 41 -31.87 10.93 -1.93
CA GLU A 41 -31.73 11.26 -3.36
C GLU A 41 -30.23 11.39 -3.66
N PRO A 42 -29.74 10.88 -4.83
CA PRO A 42 -28.33 10.97 -5.17
C PRO A 42 -27.91 12.45 -5.18
N HIS A 43 -27.06 12.81 -4.24
CA HIS A 43 -26.40 14.12 -4.25
C HIS A 43 -25.53 14.22 -5.50
N ASP A 44 -25.46 15.40 -6.11
CA ASP A 44 -24.46 15.65 -7.15
C ASP A 44 -23.07 15.64 -6.47
N PRO A 45 -22.22 14.63 -6.71
CA PRO A 45 -20.92 14.51 -6.05
C PRO A 45 -19.95 15.62 -6.42
N LEU A 46 -20.29 16.43 -7.43
CA LEU A 46 -19.51 17.59 -7.87
C LEU A 46 -20.04 18.91 -7.29
N ASP A 47 -20.95 18.89 -6.32
CA ASP A 47 -21.34 20.11 -5.61
C ASP A 47 -20.25 20.55 -4.64
N VAL A 48 -19.34 21.37 -5.17
CA VAL A 48 -18.20 21.95 -4.44
C VAL A 48 -18.64 22.68 -3.16
N GLY A 49 -19.76 23.38 -3.21
CA GLY A 49 -20.27 24.16 -2.07
C GLY A 49 -20.61 23.28 -0.87
N ASP A 50 -21.23 22.13 -1.12
CA ASP A 50 -21.59 21.18 -0.07
C ASP A 50 -20.35 20.47 0.51
N VAL A 51 -19.44 19.99 -0.32
CA VAL A 51 -18.20 19.32 0.12
C VAL A 51 -17.34 20.29 0.95
N LEU A 52 -17.07 21.49 0.45
CA LEU A 52 -16.29 22.49 1.18
C LEU A 52 -16.97 22.94 2.48
N SER A 53 -18.30 23.09 2.47
CA SER A 53 -19.05 23.45 3.67
C SER A 53 -18.92 22.38 4.77
N ARG A 54 -19.00 21.12 4.41
CA ARG A 54 -18.86 20.00 5.35
C ARG A 54 -17.44 19.88 5.87
N LEU A 55 -16.44 19.95 5.00
CA LEU A 55 -15.04 19.97 5.42
C LEU A 55 -14.72 21.12 6.37
N SER A 56 -15.22 22.33 6.06
CA SER A 56 -15.04 23.52 6.93
C SER A 56 -15.71 23.35 8.30
N ALA A 57 -16.73 22.50 8.40
CA ALA A 57 -17.43 22.17 9.63
C ALA A 57 -16.89 20.91 10.32
N ASN A 58 -15.97 20.17 9.67
CA ASN A 58 -15.43 18.94 10.21
C ASN A 58 -14.53 19.20 11.42
N THR A 59 -15.00 18.81 12.61
CA THR A 59 -14.28 18.97 13.87
C THR A 59 -13.32 17.83 14.17
N ASN A 60 -13.33 16.78 13.35
CA ASN A 60 -12.45 15.62 13.51
C ASN A 60 -11.01 15.93 13.08
N VAL A 61 -10.81 16.93 12.21
CA VAL A 61 -9.47 17.31 11.71
C VAL A 61 -8.81 18.30 12.66
N THR A 62 -7.65 17.95 13.17
CA THR A 62 -6.86 18.81 14.06
C THR A 62 -5.75 19.58 13.36
N VAL A 63 -5.22 19.05 12.25
CA VAL A 63 -4.22 19.68 11.38
C VAL A 63 -4.51 19.28 9.94
N GLY A 64 -4.22 20.15 8.98
CA GLY A 64 -4.34 19.89 7.55
C GLY A 64 -3.95 21.13 6.73
N ARG A 65 -3.79 20.94 5.43
CA ARG A 65 -3.52 22.04 4.49
C ARG A 65 -4.80 22.82 4.19
N ASP A 66 -4.68 24.14 4.23
CA ASP A 66 -5.80 25.05 3.95
C ASP A 66 -6.01 25.24 2.42
N ASP A 67 -5.05 24.83 1.58
CA ASP A 67 -5.04 24.99 0.13
C ASP A 67 -5.44 23.71 -0.64
N LEU A 68 -5.65 22.58 0.04
CA LEU A 68 -6.29 21.43 -0.56
C LEU A 68 -7.81 21.66 -0.61
N ILE A 69 -8.29 21.94 -1.82
CA ILE A 69 -9.68 22.30 -2.05
C ILE A 69 -10.23 21.40 -3.16
N PHE A 70 -11.37 20.75 -2.87
CA PHE A 70 -12.13 20.11 -3.93
C PHE A 70 -12.82 21.20 -4.76
N ASP A 71 -12.38 21.40 -6.00
CA ASP A 71 -12.85 22.46 -6.88
C ASP A 71 -13.17 22.00 -8.31
N LEU A 72 -13.24 20.68 -8.54
CA LEU A 72 -13.67 20.11 -9.81
C LEU A 72 -15.15 20.31 -10.02
N THR A 73 -15.50 21.12 -11.02
CA THR A 73 -16.88 21.46 -11.32
C THR A 73 -17.52 20.53 -12.34
N ARG A 74 -18.85 20.43 -12.32
CA ARG A 74 -19.61 19.68 -13.34
C ARG A 74 -19.30 20.17 -14.75
N GLU A 75 -19.15 21.48 -14.96
CA GLU A 75 -18.82 22.05 -16.27
C GLU A 75 -17.43 21.61 -16.75
N GLU A 76 -16.45 21.44 -15.84
CA GLU A 76 -15.13 20.90 -16.20
C GLU A 76 -15.22 19.43 -16.61
N VAL A 77 -15.97 18.62 -15.89
CA VAL A 77 -16.18 17.21 -16.24
C VAL A 77 -16.89 17.08 -17.59
N ASP A 78 -17.97 17.83 -17.83
CA ASP A 78 -18.70 17.81 -19.12
C ASP A 78 -17.77 18.24 -20.28
N ARG A 79 -16.88 19.22 -20.04
CA ARG A 79 -15.87 19.66 -21.02
C ARG A 79 -14.82 18.58 -21.26
N LEU A 80 -14.34 17.91 -20.21
CA LEU A 80 -13.39 16.82 -20.30
C LEU A 80 -13.94 15.65 -21.14
N LEU A 81 -15.18 15.26 -20.89
CA LEU A 81 -15.86 14.21 -21.68
C LEU A 81 -15.99 14.62 -23.15
N ALA A 82 -16.32 15.88 -23.43
CA ALA A 82 -16.40 16.39 -24.80
C ALA A 82 -15.03 16.42 -25.51
N ASP A 83 -13.96 16.70 -24.77
CA ASP A 83 -12.58 16.67 -25.28
C ASP A 83 -12.15 15.23 -25.64
N PHE A 84 -12.54 14.23 -24.85
CA PHE A 84 -12.35 12.82 -25.20
C PHE A 84 -13.15 12.41 -26.46
N ASP A 85 -14.38 12.92 -26.63
CA ASP A 85 -15.16 12.69 -27.84
C ASP A 85 -14.50 13.32 -29.08
N GLU A 86 -13.88 14.48 -28.91
CA GLU A 86 -13.10 15.12 -29.97
C GLU A 86 -11.82 14.35 -30.29
N LEU A 87 -11.15 13.77 -29.29
CA LEU A 87 -9.97 12.93 -29.48
C LEU A 87 -10.33 11.69 -30.32
N ASP A 88 -11.42 11.00 -29.99
CA ASP A 88 -11.95 9.86 -30.77
C ASP A 88 -12.26 10.26 -32.21
N ARG A 89 -12.85 11.45 -32.41
CA ARG A 89 -13.16 11.97 -33.74
C ARG A 89 -11.89 12.23 -34.55
N LEU A 90 -10.88 12.87 -33.98
CA LEU A 90 -9.60 13.14 -34.64
C LEU A 90 -8.91 11.84 -35.04
N LEU A 91 -8.91 10.84 -34.17
CA LEU A 91 -8.37 9.53 -34.44
C LEU A 91 -9.12 8.81 -35.58
N ALA A 92 -10.45 8.84 -35.57
CA ALA A 92 -11.29 8.23 -36.60
C ALA A 92 -11.13 8.92 -37.97
N GLU A 93 -10.94 10.24 -38.02
CA GLU A 93 -10.69 10.98 -39.26
C GLU A 93 -9.28 10.73 -39.83
N GLY A 94 -8.29 10.53 -38.96
CA GLY A 94 -6.90 10.16 -39.32
C GLY A 94 -6.18 11.17 -40.23
N THR A 95 -6.51 12.46 -40.13
CA THR A 95 -6.01 13.50 -41.05
C THR A 95 -5.16 14.59 -40.41
N ASP A 96 -5.29 14.83 -39.11
CA ASP A 96 -4.60 15.88 -38.37
C ASP A 96 -3.93 15.30 -37.12
N TYR A 97 -2.72 14.77 -37.30
CA TYR A 97 -1.95 14.17 -36.21
C TYR A 97 -1.54 15.22 -35.17
N GLU A 98 -1.17 16.44 -35.59
CA GLU A 98 -0.73 17.48 -34.66
C GLU A 98 -1.84 17.86 -33.67
N ALA A 99 -3.09 18.01 -34.16
CA ALA A 99 -4.24 18.28 -33.29
C ALA A 99 -4.57 17.10 -32.39
N PHE A 100 -4.46 15.86 -32.90
CA PHE A 100 -4.64 14.63 -32.10
C PHE A 100 -3.60 14.55 -30.99
N ASP A 101 -2.32 14.62 -31.30
CA ASP A 101 -1.20 14.48 -30.38
C ASP A 101 -1.25 15.52 -29.24
N LEU A 102 -1.52 16.78 -29.59
CA LEU A 102 -1.68 17.83 -28.60
C LEU A 102 -2.84 17.55 -27.63
N LEU A 103 -3.97 17.08 -28.16
CA LEU A 103 -5.15 16.80 -27.34
C LEU A 103 -4.93 15.52 -26.50
N TYR A 104 -4.33 14.50 -27.07
CA TYR A 104 -3.97 13.25 -26.39
C TYR A 104 -3.04 13.52 -25.20
N THR A 105 -1.93 14.23 -25.43
CA THR A 105 -0.97 14.59 -24.37
C THR A 105 -1.67 15.34 -23.22
N ARG A 106 -2.50 16.33 -23.55
CA ARG A 106 -3.24 17.09 -22.54
C ARG A 106 -4.20 16.22 -21.74
N LEU A 107 -4.90 15.27 -22.39
CA LEU A 107 -5.88 14.42 -21.72
C LEU A 107 -5.21 13.31 -20.90
N SER A 108 -4.16 12.70 -21.42
CA SER A 108 -3.48 11.58 -20.77
C SER A 108 -2.55 12.00 -19.62
N GLU A 109 -2.07 13.24 -19.62
CA GLU A 109 -1.17 13.74 -18.59
C GLU A 109 -1.87 14.74 -17.67
N GLU A 110 -2.29 15.91 -18.18
CA GLU A 110 -2.80 16.99 -17.34
C GLU A 110 -4.22 16.73 -16.81
N ALA A 111 -5.14 16.22 -17.67
CA ALA A 111 -6.53 16.12 -17.29
C ALA A 111 -6.80 14.90 -16.39
N LEU A 112 -6.12 13.78 -16.62
CA LEU A 112 -6.21 12.62 -15.73
C LEU A 112 -5.59 12.93 -14.37
N ASP A 113 -4.42 13.59 -14.32
CA ASP A 113 -3.79 14.01 -13.07
C ASP A 113 -4.70 14.96 -12.27
N ARG A 114 -5.41 15.86 -12.97
CA ARG A 114 -6.40 16.74 -12.35
C ARG A 114 -7.55 15.95 -11.70
N VAL A 115 -8.16 15.01 -12.42
CA VAL A 115 -9.25 14.18 -11.87
C VAL A 115 -8.75 13.36 -10.70
N ARG A 116 -7.58 12.77 -10.83
CA ARG A 116 -6.93 12.00 -9.78
C ARG A 116 -6.67 12.83 -8.53
N THR A 117 -6.03 14.00 -8.67
CA THR A 117 -5.79 14.91 -7.54
C THR A 117 -7.08 15.23 -6.79
N GLN A 118 -8.17 15.51 -7.52
CA GLN A 118 -9.45 15.82 -6.89
C GLN A 118 -10.07 14.62 -6.19
N ALA A 119 -9.90 13.44 -6.73
CA ALA A 119 -10.38 12.22 -6.08
C ALA A 119 -9.56 11.90 -4.81
N GLU A 120 -8.23 12.09 -4.83
CA GLU A 120 -7.39 11.94 -3.63
C GLU A 120 -7.76 12.95 -2.54
N ILE A 121 -8.04 14.20 -2.91
CA ILE A 121 -8.52 15.21 -1.96
C ILE A 121 -9.81 14.73 -1.29
N VAL A 122 -10.78 14.27 -2.07
CA VAL A 122 -12.06 13.78 -1.54
C VAL A 122 -11.86 12.51 -0.71
N TYR A 123 -10.93 11.63 -1.11
CA TYR A 123 -10.59 10.46 -0.31
C TYR A 123 -10.08 10.82 1.08
N VAL A 124 -9.12 11.74 1.16
CA VAL A 124 -8.63 12.23 2.47
C VAL A 124 -9.77 12.85 3.29
N PHE A 125 -10.68 13.59 2.65
CA PHE A 125 -11.83 14.19 3.35
C PHE A 125 -12.82 13.12 3.84
N TRP A 126 -13.07 12.09 3.06
CA TRP A 126 -13.87 10.95 3.47
C TRP A 126 -13.21 10.20 4.63
N CYS A 127 -11.92 9.94 4.57
CA CYS A 127 -11.18 9.35 5.70
C CYS A 127 -11.26 10.19 6.98
N CYS A 128 -11.39 11.53 6.87
CA CYS A 128 -11.57 12.40 8.03
C CYS A 128 -12.97 12.29 8.68
N ASP A 129 -13.98 11.83 7.93
CA ASP A 129 -15.34 11.62 8.42
C ASP A 129 -16.06 10.56 7.56
N LEU A 130 -15.95 9.30 7.97
CA LEU A 130 -16.58 8.16 7.29
C LEU A 130 -18.10 8.20 7.30
N THR A 131 -18.72 9.09 8.09
CA THR A 131 -20.17 9.25 8.18
C THR A 131 -20.73 10.25 7.18
N ASP A 132 -19.87 10.97 6.43
CA ASP A 132 -20.32 11.95 5.44
C ASP A 132 -20.65 11.28 4.08
N PRO A 133 -21.94 11.10 3.75
CA PRO A 133 -22.33 10.43 2.52
C PRO A 133 -22.01 11.24 1.25
N LEU A 134 -21.74 12.54 1.39
CA LEU A 134 -21.39 13.38 0.24
C LEU A 134 -19.94 13.14 -0.21
N THR A 135 -19.00 13.09 0.71
CA THR A 135 -17.60 12.79 0.39
C THR A 135 -17.44 11.36 -0.11
N GLU A 136 -18.15 10.38 0.49
CA GLU A 136 -18.20 9.02 -0.01
C GLU A 136 -18.71 8.94 -1.47
N ALA A 137 -19.87 9.55 -1.74
CA ALA A 137 -20.44 9.55 -3.09
C ALA A 137 -19.56 10.27 -4.11
N ALA A 138 -18.90 11.36 -3.72
CA ALA A 138 -17.96 12.08 -4.58
C ALA A 138 -16.72 11.24 -4.87
N TYR A 139 -16.17 10.55 -3.88
CA TYR A 139 -15.04 9.64 -4.04
C TYR A 139 -15.37 8.51 -5.03
N LEU A 140 -16.47 7.81 -4.81
CA LEU A 140 -16.90 6.72 -5.69
C LEU A 140 -17.11 7.19 -7.14
N TYR A 141 -17.76 8.34 -7.32
CA TYR A 141 -17.96 8.93 -8.64
C TYR A 141 -16.65 9.29 -9.35
N LEU A 142 -15.71 9.91 -8.64
CA LEU A 142 -14.44 10.33 -9.24
C LEU A 142 -13.55 9.14 -9.58
N ASN A 143 -13.59 8.09 -8.77
CA ASN A 143 -12.91 6.83 -9.08
C ASN A 143 -13.48 6.17 -10.35
N GLU A 144 -14.80 6.09 -10.45
CA GLU A 144 -15.44 5.56 -11.63
C GLU A 144 -15.07 6.40 -12.87
N LEU A 145 -15.17 7.73 -12.77
CA LEU A 145 -14.79 8.63 -13.86
C LEU A 145 -13.34 8.44 -14.30
N TYR A 146 -12.41 8.41 -13.35
CA TYR A 146 -10.99 8.23 -13.63
C TYR A 146 -10.70 6.88 -14.31
N SER A 147 -11.28 5.80 -13.79
CA SER A 147 -11.17 4.46 -14.36
C SER A 147 -11.73 4.38 -15.79
N ASP A 148 -12.90 4.98 -16.02
CA ASP A 148 -13.52 5.00 -17.35
C ASP A 148 -12.68 5.78 -18.37
N LEU A 149 -12.13 6.94 -17.98
CA LEU A 149 -11.28 7.76 -18.85
C LEU A 149 -9.97 7.05 -19.18
N GLY A 150 -9.36 6.39 -18.22
CA GLY A 150 -8.18 5.61 -18.43
C GLY A 150 -8.40 4.41 -19.35
N ALA A 151 -9.43 3.62 -19.11
CA ALA A 151 -9.81 2.52 -20.00
C ALA A 151 -10.13 3.01 -21.43
N ARG A 152 -10.56 4.26 -21.59
CA ARG A 152 -10.77 4.89 -22.90
C ARG A 152 -9.43 5.18 -23.60
N ILE A 153 -8.43 5.64 -22.87
CA ILE A 153 -7.05 5.79 -23.39
C ILE A 153 -6.49 4.44 -23.83
N ASP A 154 -6.60 3.41 -22.99
CA ASP A 154 -6.09 2.07 -23.32
C ASP A 154 -6.67 1.54 -24.61
N ARG A 155 -8.00 1.59 -24.76
CA ARG A 155 -8.69 1.15 -25.99
C ARG A 155 -8.25 1.91 -27.25
N MET A 156 -7.73 3.13 -27.11
CA MET A 156 -7.22 3.90 -28.25
C MET A 156 -5.96 3.27 -28.88
N TYR A 157 -5.13 2.56 -28.11
CA TYR A 157 -3.87 1.99 -28.63
C TYR A 157 -4.11 1.04 -29.82
N GLU A 158 -5.12 0.18 -29.77
CA GLU A 158 -5.46 -0.70 -30.89
C GLU A 158 -5.92 0.10 -32.12
N THR A 159 -6.75 1.12 -31.90
CA THR A 159 -7.23 2.00 -32.96
C THR A 159 -6.08 2.80 -33.58
N LEU A 160 -5.18 3.32 -32.76
CA LEU A 160 -3.98 4.02 -33.18
C LEU A 160 -3.06 3.14 -34.01
N TRP A 161 -2.83 1.90 -33.56
CA TRP A 161 -2.02 0.92 -34.30
C TRP A 161 -2.51 0.69 -35.73
N ASN A 162 -3.83 0.67 -35.91
CA ASN A 162 -4.48 0.47 -37.20
C ASN A 162 -4.79 1.77 -37.96
N SER A 163 -4.39 2.94 -37.46
CA SER A 163 -4.70 4.25 -38.01
C SER A 163 -3.57 4.80 -38.90
N PRO A 164 -3.85 5.87 -39.69
CA PRO A 164 -2.80 6.61 -40.38
C PRO A 164 -1.76 7.28 -39.44
N PHE A 165 -2.04 7.37 -38.16
CA PHE A 165 -1.17 7.98 -37.14
C PHE A 165 -0.14 7.00 -36.56
N SER A 166 -0.27 5.70 -36.87
CA SER A 166 0.53 4.62 -36.27
C SER A 166 2.05 4.91 -36.31
N GLU A 167 2.60 5.22 -37.48
CA GLU A 167 4.05 5.47 -37.64
C GLU A 167 4.54 6.68 -36.83
N LEU A 168 3.68 7.68 -36.61
CA LEU A 168 4.03 8.90 -35.87
C LEU A 168 3.88 8.72 -34.37
N PHE A 169 2.81 8.04 -33.95
CA PHE A 169 2.50 7.85 -32.54
C PHE A 169 3.48 6.88 -31.86
N TYR A 170 3.81 5.78 -32.55
CA TYR A 170 4.72 4.77 -32.03
C TYR A 170 6.19 5.01 -32.42
N ASP A 171 6.54 6.21 -32.94
CA ASP A 171 7.93 6.56 -33.25
C ASP A 171 8.77 6.58 -31.96
N GLY A 172 9.82 5.76 -31.94
CA GLY A 172 10.71 5.63 -30.80
C GLY A 172 10.27 4.61 -29.73
N TRP A 173 9.08 3.98 -29.86
CA TRP A 173 8.68 2.90 -28.98
C TRP A 173 9.39 1.60 -29.35
N THR A 174 9.72 0.79 -28.35
CA THR A 174 10.22 -0.57 -28.55
C THR A 174 9.09 -1.52 -28.97
N GLU A 175 9.44 -2.66 -29.53
CA GLU A 175 8.46 -3.71 -29.87
C GLU A 175 7.73 -4.22 -28.62
N GLU A 176 8.41 -4.30 -27.47
CA GLU A 176 7.86 -4.72 -26.19
C GLU A 176 6.82 -3.72 -25.66
N GLU A 177 7.10 -2.43 -25.71
CA GLU A 177 6.16 -1.38 -25.31
C GLU A 177 4.90 -1.35 -26.17
N ILE A 178 5.05 -1.59 -27.47
CA ILE A 178 3.89 -1.68 -28.38
C ILE A 178 3.05 -2.91 -28.08
N ASP A 179 3.68 -4.07 -27.90
CA ASP A 179 2.97 -5.32 -27.57
C ASP A 179 2.24 -5.20 -26.22
N GLU A 180 2.84 -4.54 -25.25
CA GLU A 180 2.22 -4.25 -23.96
C GLU A 180 0.97 -3.35 -24.14
N ALA A 181 1.08 -2.21 -24.81
CA ALA A 181 -0.04 -1.32 -25.05
C ALA A 181 -1.21 -2.00 -25.79
N LEU A 182 -0.89 -2.83 -26.79
CA LEU A 182 -1.92 -3.58 -27.53
C LEU A 182 -2.59 -4.66 -26.67
N ARG A 183 -1.84 -5.30 -25.76
CA ARG A 183 -2.41 -6.24 -24.79
C ARG A 183 -3.37 -5.54 -23.83
N TYR A 184 -3.02 -4.35 -23.32
CA TYR A 184 -3.91 -3.54 -22.50
C TYR A 184 -5.17 -3.13 -23.25
N ALA A 185 -5.04 -2.65 -24.47
CA ALA A 185 -6.17 -2.31 -25.31
C ALA A 185 -7.13 -3.50 -25.51
N ALA A 186 -6.59 -4.69 -25.73
CA ALA A 186 -7.36 -5.92 -25.90
C ALA A 186 -8.08 -6.36 -24.60
N GLY A 187 -7.46 -6.12 -23.44
CA GLY A 187 -7.99 -6.46 -22.12
C GLY A 187 -9.03 -5.47 -21.62
N SER A 188 -8.90 -4.16 -21.95
CA SER A 188 -9.79 -3.07 -21.50
C SER A 188 -11.16 -3.10 -22.19
N THR A 189 -11.88 -4.20 -22.04
CA THR A 189 -13.20 -4.46 -22.63
C THR A 189 -14.34 -3.93 -21.76
N GLU A 190 -15.55 -3.79 -22.34
CA GLU A 190 -16.76 -3.52 -21.54
C GLU A 190 -17.01 -4.61 -20.48
N GLU A 191 -16.64 -5.87 -20.77
CA GLU A 191 -16.74 -6.98 -19.82
C GLU A 191 -15.79 -6.76 -18.64
N ALA A 192 -14.53 -6.39 -18.88
CA ALA A 192 -13.56 -6.09 -17.82
C ALA A 192 -14.03 -4.92 -16.95
N THR A 193 -14.49 -3.83 -17.54
CA THR A 193 -15.04 -2.67 -16.82
C THR A 193 -16.24 -3.07 -15.94
N ALA A 194 -17.14 -3.91 -16.45
CA ALA A 194 -18.29 -4.40 -15.68
C ALA A 194 -17.87 -5.27 -14.49
N LEU A 195 -16.88 -6.16 -14.68
CA LEU A 195 -16.34 -7.00 -13.61
C LEU A 195 -15.62 -6.18 -12.53
N ILE A 196 -14.86 -5.15 -12.91
CA ILE A 196 -14.24 -4.23 -11.97
C ILE A 196 -15.28 -3.49 -11.12
N ALA A 197 -16.36 -3.02 -11.74
CA ALA A 197 -17.46 -2.39 -11.00
C ALA A 197 -18.19 -3.38 -10.08
N GLU A 198 -18.36 -4.64 -10.49
CA GLU A 198 -18.91 -5.69 -9.64
C GLU A 198 -17.98 -6.00 -8.46
N ASN A 199 -16.67 -6.03 -8.66
CA ASN A 199 -15.68 -6.20 -7.60
C ASN A 199 -15.77 -5.09 -6.55
N ALA A 200 -15.92 -3.84 -6.98
CA ALA A 200 -16.12 -2.72 -6.05
C ALA A 200 -17.39 -2.89 -5.20
N ALA A 201 -18.47 -3.42 -5.81
CA ALA A 201 -19.71 -3.73 -5.08
C ALA A 201 -19.53 -4.90 -4.09
N LEU A 202 -18.73 -5.93 -4.42
CA LEU A 202 -18.40 -7.04 -3.53
C LEU A 202 -17.58 -6.56 -2.33
N VAL A 203 -16.59 -5.71 -2.55
CA VAL A 203 -15.79 -5.10 -1.48
C VAL A 203 -16.66 -4.22 -0.57
N ALA A 204 -17.54 -3.40 -1.14
CA ALA A 204 -18.49 -2.60 -0.36
C ALA A 204 -19.44 -3.47 0.47
N ALA A 205 -19.92 -4.59 -0.09
CA ALA A 205 -20.76 -5.55 0.63
C ALA A 205 -19.98 -6.22 1.79
N PHE A 206 -18.69 -6.55 1.59
CA PHE A 206 -17.83 -7.07 2.64
C PHE A 206 -17.64 -6.06 3.77
N ARG A 207 -17.34 -4.80 3.45
CA ARG A 207 -17.18 -3.72 4.44
C ARG A 207 -18.45 -3.42 5.23
N ALA A 208 -19.62 -3.71 4.67
CA ALA A 208 -20.91 -3.57 5.37
C ALA A 208 -21.19 -4.69 6.38
N LEU A 209 -20.40 -5.79 6.37
CA LEU A 209 -20.48 -6.83 7.39
C LEU A 209 -19.89 -6.31 8.72
N SER A 210 -20.38 -6.81 9.85
CA SER A 210 -19.72 -6.59 11.14
C SER A 210 -18.38 -7.35 11.19
N ASP A 211 -17.46 -6.94 12.06
CA ASP A 211 -16.15 -7.60 12.24
C ASP A 211 -16.28 -9.11 12.49
N GLU A 212 -17.29 -9.52 13.27
CA GLU A 212 -17.59 -10.94 13.51
C GLU A 212 -18.03 -11.63 12.22
N GLU A 213 -18.87 -10.98 11.38
CA GLU A 213 -19.33 -11.52 10.10
C GLU A 213 -18.21 -11.57 9.08
N GLN A 214 -17.33 -10.59 9.03
CA GLN A 214 -16.16 -10.58 8.15
C GLN A 214 -15.21 -11.74 8.45
N THR A 215 -15.06 -12.09 9.73
CA THR A 215 -14.06 -13.07 10.19
C THR A 215 -14.58 -14.50 10.26
N PHE A 216 -15.85 -14.72 10.63
CA PHE A 216 -16.34 -16.04 11.03
C PHE A 216 -17.55 -16.55 10.24
N TYR A 217 -18.08 -15.77 9.29
CA TYR A 217 -19.30 -16.12 8.60
C TYR A 217 -19.04 -16.60 7.16
N PRO A 218 -19.84 -17.56 6.66
CA PRO A 218 -19.74 -18.05 5.28
C PRO A 218 -19.90 -16.96 4.22
N GLU A 219 -20.48 -15.81 4.59
CA GLU A 219 -20.72 -14.72 3.66
C GLU A 219 -19.43 -14.06 3.19
N SER A 220 -18.45 -13.83 4.05
CA SER A 220 -17.14 -13.29 3.64
C SER A 220 -16.41 -14.23 2.67
N ALA A 221 -16.43 -15.53 2.96
CA ALA A 221 -15.85 -16.52 2.06
C ALA A 221 -16.57 -16.57 0.70
N ARG A 222 -17.89 -16.41 0.68
CA ARG A 222 -18.69 -16.33 -0.55
C ARG A 222 -18.32 -15.07 -1.35
N LEU A 223 -18.23 -13.91 -0.69
CA LEU A 223 -17.87 -12.66 -1.37
C LEU A 223 -16.47 -12.73 -1.98
N PHE A 224 -15.50 -13.26 -1.24
CA PHE A 224 -14.15 -13.46 -1.78
C PHE A 224 -14.14 -14.43 -2.97
N TYR A 225 -14.89 -15.53 -2.90
CA TYR A 225 -14.93 -16.50 -3.99
C TYR A 225 -15.50 -15.90 -5.29
N GLU A 226 -16.55 -15.06 -5.19
CA GLU A 226 -17.06 -14.32 -6.35
C GLU A 226 -16.06 -13.27 -6.85
N LEU A 227 -15.41 -12.53 -5.95
CA LEU A 227 -14.34 -11.60 -6.29
C LEU A 227 -13.19 -12.31 -7.04
N ALA A 228 -12.76 -13.47 -6.53
CA ALA A 228 -11.69 -14.26 -7.14
C ALA A 228 -12.06 -14.73 -8.56
N LYS A 229 -13.31 -15.14 -8.81
CA LYS A 229 -13.79 -15.50 -10.16
C LYS A 229 -13.78 -14.33 -11.13
N ASN A 230 -14.20 -13.16 -10.65
CA ASN A 230 -14.16 -11.95 -11.45
C ASN A 230 -12.73 -11.54 -11.79
N ASN A 231 -11.82 -11.59 -10.79
CA ASN A 231 -10.40 -11.30 -10.97
C ASN A 231 -9.74 -12.26 -11.97
N ASP A 232 -10.03 -13.55 -11.87
CA ASP A 232 -9.49 -14.56 -12.78
C ASP A 232 -10.01 -14.33 -14.21
N ARG A 233 -11.29 -14.00 -14.35
CA ARG A 233 -11.87 -13.63 -15.65
C ARG A 233 -11.26 -12.34 -16.23
N ILE A 234 -10.96 -11.34 -15.40
CA ILE A 234 -10.25 -10.13 -15.81
C ILE A 234 -8.85 -10.51 -16.33
N ALA A 235 -8.11 -11.32 -15.59
CA ALA A 235 -6.79 -11.79 -16.00
C ALA A 235 -6.81 -12.52 -17.36
N GLU A 236 -7.80 -13.39 -17.58
CA GLU A 236 -8.00 -14.03 -18.89
C GLU A 236 -8.22 -13.01 -20.03
N LEU A 237 -9.00 -11.93 -19.79
CA LEU A 237 -9.22 -10.89 -20.79
C LEU A 237 -7.93 -10.15 -21.17
N TYR A 238 -7.02 -10.00 -20.21
CA TYR A 238 -5.66 -9.46 -20.42
C TYR A 238 -4.66 -10.50 -20.92
N GLY A 239 -5.08 -11.76 -21.15
CA GLY A 239 -4.28 -12.82 -21.76
C GLY A 239 -3.40 -13.60 -20.79
N TYR A 240 -3.67 -13.54 -19.50
CA TYR A 240 -2.99 -14.30 -18.45
C TYR A 240 -3.71 -15.61 -18.11
N GLU A 241 -2.99 -16.57 -17.55
CA GLU A 241 -3.53 -17.88 -17.20
C GLU A 241 -4.47 -17.79 -15.99
N ASN A 242 -4.14 -16.94 -15.01
CA ASN A 242 -4.93 -16.67 -13.81
C ASN A 242 -4.58 -15.29 -13.23
N TYR A 243 -5.31 -14.90 -12.18
CA TYR A 243 -5.14 -13.59 -11.56
C TYR A 243 -3.76 -13.36 -10.93
N VAL A 244 -3.13 -14.36 -10.34
CA VAL A 244 -1.80 -14.19 -9.72
C VAL A 244 -0.74 -13.87 -10.77
N GLU A 245 -0.77 -14.57 -11.91
CA GLU A 245 0.14 -14.32 -13.04
C GLU A 245 -0.06 -12.92 -13.65
N TYR A 246 -1.29 -12.40 -13.60
CA TYR A 246 -1.63 -11.04 -13.99
C TYR A 246 -1.21 -10.01 -12.94
N ALA A 247 -1.57 -10.23 -11.68
CA ALA A 247 -1.39 -9.25 -10.62
C ALA A 247 0.09 -8.95 -10.33
N TYR A 248 0.96 -9.96 -10.37
CA TYR A 248 2.37 -9.79 -10.06
C TYR A 248 3.05 -8.75 -10.96
N PRO A 249 3.10 -8.89 -12.28
CA PRO A 249 3.74 -7.90 -13.15
C PRO A 249 2.87 -6.65 -13.38
N GLU A 250 1.57 -6.83 -13.60
CA GLU A 250 0.74 -5.74 -14.13
C GLU A 250 0.17 -4.84 -13.04
N LEU A 251 -0.31 -5.41 -11.92
CA LEU A 251 -0.89 -4.61 -10.85
C LEU A 251 0.18 -4.08 -9.89
N TYR A 252 1.17 -4.91 -9.58
CA TYR A 252 2.14 -4.61 -8.53
C TYR A 252 3.54 -4.32 -9.06
N GLY A 253 3.75 -4.38 -10.39
CA GLY A 253 5.04 -4.05 -11.02
C GLY A 253 6.20 -4.91 -10.51
N ARG A 254 5.93 -6.17 -10.11
CA ARG A 254 6.94 -7.05 -9.54
C ARG A 254 7.87 -7.59 -10.60
N ASP A 255 9.16 -7.55 -10.32
CA ASP A 255 10.23 -8.12 -11.13
C ASP A 255 10.62 -9.54 -10.70
N TYR A 256 9.71 -10.23 -10.00
CA TYR A 256 9.84 -11.61 -9.56
C TYR A 256 8.52 -12.38 -9.72
N THR A 257 8.57 -13.69 -9.61
CA THR A 257 7.47 -14.61 -9.90
C THR A 257 6.86 -15.22 -8.64
N PRO A 258 5.66 -15.84 -8.72
CA PRO A 258 5.12 -16.67 -7.62
C PRO A 258 6.06 -17.79 -7.18
N ALA A 259 6.91 -18.31 -8.08
CA ALA A 259 7.92 -19.33 -7.73
C ALA A 259 9.06 -18.75 -6.89
N ASP A 260 9.42 -17.46 -7.11
CA ASP A 260 10.39 -16.76 -6.27
C ASP A 260 9.80 -16.51 -4.89
N ALA A 261 8.53 -16.11 -4.79
CA ALA A 261 7.82 -15.99 -3.51
C ALA A 261 7.78 -17.31 -2.73
N ALA A 262 7.57 -18.45 -3.41
CA ALA A 262 7.68 -19.77 -2.78
C ALA A 262 9.11 -20.08 -2.30
N SER A 263 10.14 -19.55 -2.98
CA SER A 263 11.53 -19.65 -2.55
C SER A 263 11.81 -18.79 -1.31
N LEU A 264 11.29 -17.56 -1.25
CA LEU A 264 11.33 -16.69 -0.07
C LEU A 264 10.76 -17.42 1.16
N ARG A 265 9.56 -17.99 1.05
CA ARG A 265 8.94 -18.80 2.10
C ARG A 265 9.87 -19.92 2.57
N ALA A 266 10.46 -20.70 1.64
CA ALA A 266 11.33 -21.81 1.99
C ALA A 266 12.60 -21.36 2.73
N LEU A 267 13.17 -20.22 2.33
CA LEU A 267 14.32 -19.58 2.98
C LEU A 267 13.95 -19.10 4.40
N PHE A 268 12.82 -18.42 4.53
CA PHE A 268 12.30 -17.96 5.82
C PHE A 268 12.07 -19.12 6.78
N CYS A 269 11.33 -20.14 6.34
CA CYS A 269 11.02 -21.31 7.18
C CYS A 269 12.27 -22.03 7.65
N ARG A 270 13.30 -22.09 6.84
CA ARG A 270 14.57 -22.75 7.18
C ARG A 270 15.41 -21.94 8.15
N THR A 271 15.48 -20.61 7.97
CA THR A 271 16.51 -19.78 8.61
C THR A 271 15.97 -18.89 9.72
N LEU A 272 14.82 -18.20 9.51
CA LEU A 272 14.29 -17.22 10.46
C LEU A 272 13.10 -17.72 11.28
N MET A 273 12.33 -18.70 10.80
CA MET A 273 11.20 -19.28 11.53
C MET A 273 11.59 -19.87 12.91
N PRO A 274 12.78 -20.50 13.10
CA PRO A 274 13.23 -20.91 14.43
C PRO A 274 13.32 -19.72 15.42
N ARG A 275 13.79 -18.55 14.95
CA ARG A 275 13.86 -17.33 15.76
C ARG A 275 12.47 -16.81 16.10
N LEU A 276 11.55 -16.73 15.12
CA LEU A 276 10.16 -16.35 15.38
C LEU A 276 9.52 -17.24 16.44
N ARG A 277 9.70 -18.55 16.36
CA ARG A 277 9.16 -19.49 17.35
C ARG A 277 9.71 -19.27 18.75
N ASP A 278 10.99 -18.95 18.87
CA ASP A 278 11.61 -18.64 20.17
C ASP A 278 11.02 -17.36 20.76
N LEU A 279 10.87 -16.30 19.95
CA LEU A 279 10.24 -15.05 20.38
C LEU A 279 8.76 -15.23 20.75
N ALA A 280 8.00 -15.98 19.95
CA ALA A 280 6.61 -16.31 20.24
C ALA A 280 6.46 -17.12 21.55
N ALA A 281 7.34 -18.08 21.80
CA ALA A 281 7.36 -18.81 23.06
C ALA A 281 7.67 -17.90 24.24
N LYS A 282 8.63 -16.98 24.10
CA LYS A 282 8.91 -15.94 25.12
C LYS A 282 7.72 -15.02 25.34
N ALA A 283 7.02 -14.62 24.26
CA ALA A 283 5.82 -13.81 24.34
C ALA A 283 4.71 -14.52 25.14
N PHE A 284 4.41 -15.77 24.77
CA PHE A 284 3.41 -16.59 25.45
C PHE A 284 3.72 -16.81 26.95
N GLU A 285 5.00 -16.97 27.29
CA GLU A 285 5.44 -17.14 28.67
C GLU A 285 5.57 -15.80 29.44
N GLY A 286 5.29 -14.67 28.81
CA GLY A 286 5.48 -13.34 29.39
C GLY A 286 6.96 -13.02 29.68
N LYS A 287 7.86 -13.48 28.82
CA LYS A 287 9.32 -13.36 28.98
C LYS A 287 10.00 -12.48 27.94
N LEU A 288 9.26 -11.84 27.05
CA LEU A 288 9.83 -10.81 26.21
C LEU A 288 10.39 -9.67 27.08
N SER A 289 11.38 -8.96 26.58
CA SER A 289 12.10 -7.94 27.35
C SER A 289 11.18 -6.88 27.94
N PHE A 290 10.12 -6.49 27.24
CA PHE A 290 9.14 -5.53 27.76
C PHE A 290 8.40 -6.01 29.01
N ALA A 291 8.20 -7.31 29.20
CA ALA A 291 7.54 -7.87 30.38
C ALA A 291 8.40 -7.73 31.66
N SER A 292 9.71 -7.50 31.52
CA SER A 292 10.64 -7.27 32.65
C SER A 292 10.84 -5.80 33.01
N LEU A 293 10.26 -4.88 32.22
CA LEU A 293 10.37 -3.44 32.46
C LEU A 293 9.72 -3.02 33.77
N SER A 294 10.27 -1.97 34.39
CA SER A 294 9.57 -1.30 35.49
C SER A 294 8.23 -0.75 34.98
N VAL A 295 7.25 -0.55 35.87
CA VAL A 295 5.94 0.04 35.51
C VAL A 295 6.12 1.35 34.74
N LYS A 296 7.10 2.19 35.13
CA LYS A 296 7.38 3.46 34.46
C LYS A 296 7.92 3.23 33.05
N ASP A 297 8.84 2.30 32.88
CA ASP A 297 9.47 2.02 31.58
C ASP A 297 8.53 1.25 30.67
N TYR A 298 7.65 0.42 31.23
CA TYR A 298 6.57 -0.22 30.45
C TYR A 298 5.62 0.83 29.85
N PHE A 299 5.21 1.86 30.60
CA PHE A 299 4.43 2.96 30.02
C PHE A 299 5.19 3.74 28.95
N ARG A 300 6.51 3.90 29.07
CA ARG A 300 7.33 4.54 28.04
C ARG A 300 7.46 3.67 26.79
N PHE A 301 7.55 2.34 26.95
CA PHE A 301 7.53 1.38 25.85
C PHE A 301 6.20 1.42 25.11
N TYR A 302 5.09 1.35 25.85
CA TYR A 302 3.73 1.45 25.31
C TYR A 302 3.50 2.78 24.60
N ASP A 303 3.90 3.87 25.22
CA ASP A 303 3.75 5.22 24.67
C ASP A 303 4.57 5.44 23.38
N TYR A 304 5.67 4.75 23.24
CA TYR A 304 6.45 4.75 22.01
C TYR A 304 5.71 4.07 20.84
N LEU A 305 5.15 2.90 21.08
CA LEU A 305 4.47 2.11 20.04
C LEU A 305 3.06 2.62 19.73
N PHE A 306 2.35 3.11 20.74
CA PHE A 306 0.91 3.43 20.66
C PHE A 306 0.54 4.83 21.16
N GLY A 307 1.50 5.59 21.67
CA GLY A 307 1.27 6.93 22.20
C GLY A 307 1.22 7.98 21.10
N ASP A 308 0.57 9.12 21.40
CA ASP A 308 0.41 10.23 20.48
C ASP A 308 1.75 10.96 20.19
N VAL A 309 2.22 10.96 18.96
CA VAL A 309 3.47 11.62 18.51
C VAL A 309 3.45 13.13 18.73
N ARG A 310 2.29 13.76 18.91
CA ARG A 310 2.14 15.19 19.20
C ARG A 310 2.55 15.56 20.64
N THR A 311 2.79 14.59 21.50
CA THR A 311 3.23 14.84 22.88
C THR A 311 4.73 15.14 22.97
N ASP A 312 5.15 15.82 24.03
CA ASP A 312 6.59 16.15 24.27
C ASP A 312 7.49 14.90 24.36
N TYR A 313 6.92 13.77 24.81
CA TYR A 313 7.63 12.50 24.86
C TYR A 313 8.16 12.09 23.48
N ASN A 314 7.40 12.31 22.44
CA ASN A 314 7.71 11.89 21.06
C ASN A 314 8.67 12.85 20.32
N ASN A 315 9.22 13.86 20.98
CA ASN A 315 10.32 14.67 20.42
C ASN A 315 11.56 13.84 20.08
N VAL A 316 11.56 12.57 20.42
CA VAL A 316 12.53 11.56 20.01
C VAL A 316 12.65 11.44 18.49
N VAL A 317 11.56 11.53 17.75
CA VAL A 317 11.57 11.49 16.27
C VAL A 317 12.38 12.65 15.68
N GLY A 318 12.23 13.86 16.21
CA GLY A 318 13.04 15.01 15.77
C GLY A 318 14.53 14.85 16.04
N ARG A 319 14.92 14.14 17.11
CA ARG A 319 16.33 13.82 17.40
C ARG A 319 16.87 12.73 16.47
N TYR A 320 16.05 11.76 16.15
CA TYR A 320 16.38 10.76 15.13
C TYR A 320 16.58 11.42 13.77
N ALA A 321 15.64 12.24 13.31
CA ALA A 321 15.78 12.97 12.05
C ALA A 321 17.04 13.86 12.02
N ALA A 322 17.40 14.46 13.16
CA ALA A 322 18.65 15.22 13.27
C ALA A 322 19.90 14.32 13.22
N ALA A 323 19.83 13.08 13.69
CA ALA A 323 20.94 12.13 13.62
C ALA A 323 21.12 11.60 12.18
N VAL A 324 20.03 11.21 11.50
CA VAL A 324 20.05 10.82 10.09
C VAL A 324 20.54 11.97 9.23
N GLY A 325 20.07 13.20 9.47
CA GLY A 325 20.46 14.40 8.74
C GLY A 325 21.93 14.79 8.84
N GLN A 326 22.72 14.20 9.75
CA GLN A 326 24.19 14.35 9.75
C GLN A 326 24.84 13.54 8.63
N ILE A 327 24.18 12.52 8.12
CA ILE A 327 24.65 11.61 7.08
C ILE A 327 23.93 11.95 5.76
N ALA A 328 22.61 12.07 5.81
CA ALA A 328 21.67 12.40 4.74
C ALA A 328 20.97 13.76 5.03
N PRO A 329 21.54 14.91 4.67
CA PRO A 329 21.00 16.22 5.03
C PRO A 329 19.58 16.49 4.51
N ASP A 330 19.22 15.90 3.39
CA ASP A 330 17.89 16.06 2.78
C ASP A 330 16.80 15.43 3.64
N PHE A 331 17.07 14.33 4.33
CA PHE A 331 16.14 13.73 5.28
C PHE A 331 15.65 14.74 6.34
N LEU A 332 16.59 15.46 6.97
CA LEU A 332 16.22 16.47 7.95
C LEU A 332 15.50 17.67 7.34
N THR A 333 15.82 18.01 6.10
CA THR A 333 15.14 19.10 5.38
C THR A 333 13.69 18.74 5.13
N VAL A 334 13.44 17.56 4.56
CA VAL A 334 12.08 17.05 4.29
C VAL A 334 11.27 16.87 5.59
N TYR A 335 11.92 16.35 6.65
CA TYR A 335 11.28 16.24 7.98
C TYR A 335 10.78 17.59 8.51
N ARG A 336 11.51 18.67 8.30
CA ARG A 336 11.12 20.02 8.73
C ARG A 336 10.05 20.63 7.84
N ASP A 337 10.10 20.35 6.55
CA ASP A 337 9.14 20.87 5.57
C ASP A 337 7.72 20.30 5.81
N LEU A 338 7.60 19.05 6.27
CA LEU A 338 6.31 18.41 6.53
C LEU A 338 5.39 19.25 7.44
N PRO A 339 5.78 19.65 8.67
CA PRO A 339 4.96 20.49 9.52
C PRO A 339 4.86 21.95 9.03
N GLU A 340 5.89 22.49 8.36
CA GLU A 340 5.86 23.86 7.82
C GLU A 340 4.83 24.01 6.71
N ARG A 341 4.70 22.99 5.85
CA ARG A 341 3.72 22.93 4.76
C ARG A 341 2.37 22.37 5.19
N LYS A 342 2.26 21.87 6.43
CA LYS A 342 1.09 21.15 6.94
C LYS A 342 0.71 19.95 6.06
N ASN A 343 1.68 19.24 5.49
CA ASN A 343 1.45 18.08 4.62
C ASN A 343 1.00 16.84 5.41
N TYR A 344 0.14 17.01 6.39
CA TYR A 344 -0.40 15.92 7.19
C TYR A 344 -1.77 16.27 7.76
N TYR A 345 -2.57 15.23 7.97
CA TYR A 345 -3.86 15.29 8.64
C TYR A 345 -3.83 14.43 9.90
N TYR A 346 -4.30 14.98 11.02
CA TYR A 346 -4.67 14.20 12.20
C TYR A 346 -6.17 14.22 12.31
N ALA A 347 -6.80 13.05 12.14
CA ALA A 347 -8.23 12.87 12.29
C ALA A 347 -8.56 12.18 13.62
N GLU A 348 -9.74 12.48 14.16
CA GLU A 348 -10.28 11.90 15.39
C GLU A 348 -11.78 11.65 15.21
N GLY A 349 -12.42 10.90 16.11
CA GLY A 349 -13.87 10.64 16.04
C GLY A 349 -14.22 9.54 15.04
N ASP A 350 -15.25 9.72 14.24
CA ASP A 350 -15.74 8.76 13.25
C ASP A 350 -14.91 8.81 11.95
N ALA A 351 -13.60 8.86 12.09
CA ALA A 351 -12.63 8.91 10.99
C ALA A 351 -12.07 7.51 10.74
N TYR A 352 -11.40 7.36 9.59
CA TYR A 352 -10.73 6.13 9.23
C TYR A 352 -9.63 5.78 10.25
N GLU A 353 -9.69 4.60 10.83
CA GLU A 353 -8.73 4.05 11.78
C GLU A 353 -7.55 3.41 11.06
N GLY A 354 -6.61 4.23 10.58
CA GLY A 354 -5.39 3.83 9.87
C GLY A 354 -4.49 5.02 9.65
N ALA A 355 -3.32 4.78 9.05
CA ALA A 355 -2.43 5.81 8.54
C ALA A 355 -2.04 5.46 7.11
N PHE A 356 -1.78 6.48 6.30
CA PHE A 356 -1.27 6.30 4.94
C PHE A 356 -0.60 7.58 4.44
N THR A 357 0.24 7.41 3.43
CA THR A 357 0.82 8.52 2.67
C THR A 357 0.29 8.46 1.24
N THR A 358 -0.26 9.57 0.73
CA THR A 358 -0.76 9.67 -0.64
C THR A 358 -0.07 10.81 -1.39
N TRP A 359 -0.21 10.83 -2.72
CA TRP A 359 0.41 11.78 -3.61
C TRP A 359 -0.63 12.60 -4.37
N PHE A 360 -0.42 13.91 -4.41
CA PHE A 360 -1.28 14.83 -5.16
C PHE A 360 -0.51 15.36 -6.38
N PRO A 361 -0.73 14.83 -7.58
CA PRO A 361 0.00 15.23 -8.79
C PRO A 361 -0.01 16.74 -9.06
N ASP A 362 -1.17 17.38 -9.01
CA ASP A 362 -1.29 18.85 -9.27
C ASP A 362 -0.53 19.71 -8.25
N PHE A 363 -0.23 19.19 -7.07
CA PHE A 363 0.48 19.91 -6.00
C PHE A 363 1.95 19.54 -5.89
N ASP A 364 2.39 18.52 -6.64
CA ASP A 364 3.74 17.94 -6.54
C ASP A 364 4.14 17.72 -5.07
N ALA A 365 3.27 17.07 -4.33
CA ALA A 365 3.43 16.91 -2.89
C ALA A 365 2.79 15.65 -2.32
N PRO A 366 3.53 14.91 -1.46
CA PRO A 366 2.94 13.88 -0.62
C PRO A 366 2.17 14.49 0.56
N ILE A 367 1.16 13.77 1.02
CA ILE A 367 0.38 14.09 2.23
C ILE A 367 0.30 12.84 3.10
N VAL A 368 0.49 13.00 4.40
CA VAL A 368 0.33 11.92 5.38
C VAL A 368 -1.02 12.08 6.09
N TYR A 369 -1.75 10.98 6.19
CA TYR A 369 -2.95 10.88 7.01
C TYR A 369 -2.68 10.04 8.25
N PHE A 370 -3.16 10.50 9.40
CA PHE A 370 -3.12 9.79 10.67
C PHE A 370 -4.54 9.75 11.26
N GLY A 371 -5.12 8.57 11.32
CA GLY A 371 -6.41 8.33 11.92
C GLY A 371 -6.38 8.09 13.43
N PRO A 372 -7.54 7.90 14.04
CA PRO A 372 -7.66 7.60 15.46
C PRO A 372 -6.84 6.36 15.85
N GLY A 373 -5.98 6.51 16.86
CA GLY A 373 -5.10 5.43 17.31
C GLY A 373 -3.82 5.21 16.49
N TYR A 374 -3.69 5.78 15.30
CA TYR A 374 -2.57 5.56 14.37
C TYR A 374 -1.63 6.76 14.25
N HIS A 375 -1.32 7.41 15.34
CA HIS A 375 -0.43 8.58 15.36
C HIS A 375 0.71 8.42 16.38
N SER A 376 1.17 7.19 16.58
CA SER A 376 2.34 6.88 17.41
C SER A 376 3.65 7.32 16.73
N ALA A 377 4.75 7.32 17.49
CA ALA A 377 6.07 7.57 16.94
C ALA A 377 6.47 6.50 15.92
N ASP A 378 6.06 5.25 16.14
CA ASP A 378 6.29 4.13 15.24
C ASP A 378 5.58 4.32 13.91
N THR A 379 4.25 4.57 13.95
CA THR A 379 3.45 4.89 12.75
C THR A 379 3.99 6.12 12.03
N PHE A 380 4.38 7.16 12.77
CA PHE A 380 4.92 8.37 12.16
C PHE A 380 6.19 8.08 11.37
N VAL A 381 7.10 7.28 11.89
CA VAL A 381 8.36 6.94 11.20
C VAL A 381 8.08 6.11 9.95
N HIS A 382 7.12 5.18 10.01
CA HIS A 382 6.67 4.42 8.85
C HIS A 382 6.16 5.33 7.73
N GLU A 383 5.16 6.14 8.03
CA GLU A 383 4.55 7.05 7.05
C GLU A 383 5.55 8.11 6.56
N PHE A 384 6.46 8.56 7.44
CA PHE A 384 7.52 9.46 7.03
C PHE A 384 8.50 8.81 6.06
N GLY A 385 8.73 7.51 6.14
CA GLY A 385 9.52 6.76 5.16
C GLY A 385 8.92 6.88 3.75
N HIS A 386 7.61 6.65 3.59
CA HIS A 386 6.89 6.88 2.34
C HIS A 386 6.92 8.36 1.90
N TYR A 387 6.66 9.26 2.84
CA TYR A 387 6.69 10.71 2.57
C TYR A 387 8.06 11.16 2.08
N TYR A 388 9.14 10.67 2.70
CA TYR A 388 10.50 11.02 2.31
C TYR A 388 10.82 10.49 0.91
N ALA A 389 10.47 9.25 0.62
CA ALA A 389 10.67 8.67 -0.70
C ALA A 389 9.90 9.44 -1.79
N ALA A 390 8.62 9.72 -1.56
CA ALA A 390 7.79 10.50 -2.47
C ALA A 390 8.34 11.92 -2.70
N ALA A 391 8.79 12.59 -1.64
CA ALA A 391 9.38 13.93 -1.73
C ALA A 391 10.75 13.97 -2.43
N ARG A 392 11.37 12.81 -2.66
CA ARG A 392 12.66 12.66 -3.35
C ARG A 392 12.53 12.12 -4.78
N SER A 393 11.37 11.60 -5.13
CA SER A 393 11.07 11.12 -6.48
C SER A 393 10.58 12.27 -7.37
N GLU A 394 10.88 12.20 -8.67
CA GLU A 394 10.37 13.18 -9.66
C GLU A 394 8.87 13.00 -9.90
N ASP A 395 8.35 11.77 -9.73
CA ASP A 395 6.96 11.41 -10.00
C ASP A 395 6.21 10.99 -8.71
N GLY A 396 6.74 11.38 -7.55
CA GLY A 396 6.15 11.06 -6.26
C GLY A 396 6.10 9.55 -5.99
N LEU A 397 4.97 9.06 -5.46
CA LEU A 397 4.76 7.64 -5.18
C LEU A 397 4.57 6.79 -6.43
N ASP A 398 4.12 7.38 -7.54
CA ASP A 398 3.72 6.64 -8.75
C ASP A 398 4.87 5.94 -9.46
N SER A 399 6.10 6.42 -9.28
CA SER A 399 7.30 5.82 -9.85
C SER A 399 7.96 4.78 -8.96
N ILE A 400 7.46 4.56 -7.75
CA ILE A 400 8.07 3.67 -6.77
C ILE A 400 7.36 2.31 -6.81
N PRO A 401 8.07 1.19 -7.12
CA PRO A 401 7.50 -0.14 -6.98
C PRO A 401 6.99 -0.40 -5.55
N TYR A 402 5.86 -1.08 -5.39
CA TYR A 402 5.23 -1.31 -4.08
C TYR A 402 6.16 -1.98 -3.06
N ASP A 403 6.89 -3.01 -3.49
CA ASP A 403 7.83 -3.71 -2.61
C ASP A 403 8.99 -2.80 -2.16
N LEU A 404 9.38 -1.85 -3.01
CA LEU A 404 10.37 -0.83 -2.66
C LEU A 404 9.77 0.20 -1.69
N ALA A 405 8.55 0.66 -1.92
CA ALA A 405 7.86 1.61 -1.05
C ALA A 405 7.76 1.07 0.39
N GLU A 406 7.35 -0.20 0.53
CA GLU A 406 7.30 -0.86 1.83
C GLU A 406 8.69 -1.13 2.42
N THR A 407 9.71 -1.35 1.58
CA THR A 407 11.09 -1.44 2.07
C THR A 407 11.60 -0.09 2.58
N GLN A 408 11.16 1.02 1.99
CA GLN A 408 11.53 2.38 2.42
C GLN A 408 10.86 2.73 3.75
N SER A 409 9.57 2.47 3.95
CA SER A 409 8.87 2.77 5.18
C SER A 409 9.34 1.89 6.35
N GLN A 410 9.34 0.57 6.19
CA GLN A 410 9.84 -0.37 7.19
C GLN A 410 11.34 -0.19 7.44
N GLY A 411 12.10 0.18 6.41
CA GLY A 411 13.53 0.49 6.52
C GLY A 411 13.80 1.66 7.46
N ASP A 412 13.00 2.73 7.37
CA ASP A 412 13.09 3.86 8.29
C ASP A 412 12.76 3.46 9.73
N GLU A 413 11.72 2.63 9.94
CA GLU A 413 11.40 2.08 11.27
C GLU A 413 12.57 1.31 11.88
N PHE A 414 13.27 0.48 11.10
CA PHE A 414 14.39 -0.32 11.61
C PHE A 414 15.67 0.49 11.79
N LEU A 415 15.89 1.53 10.99
CA LEU A 415 16.94 2.53 11.25
C LEU A 415 16.63 3.31 12.54
N PHE A 416 15.37 3.65 12.77
CA PHE A 416 14.95 4.28 14.01
C PHE A 416 15.16 3.35 15.20
N ALA A 417 14.74 2.07 15.11
CA ALA A 417 14.91 1.08 16.17
C ALA A 417 16.40 0.91 16.52
N TYR A 418 17.28 0.81 15.51
CA TYR A 418 18.73 0.74 15.71
C TYR A 418 19.27 2.00 16.41
N TRP A 419 18.91 3.19 15.91
CA TRP A 419 19.33 4.45 16.51
C TRP A 419 18.86 4.56 17.96
N PHE A 420 17.63 4.17 18.22
CA PHE A 420 17.01 4.22 19.54
C PHE A 420 17.71 3.29 20.52
N GLU A 421 18.12 2.11 20.10
CA GLU A 421 18.79 1.11 20.94
C GLU A 421 20.28 1.46 21.17
N TYR A 422 21.02 1.85 20.14
CA TYR A 422 22.47 1.94 20.20
C TYR A 422 23.03 3.36 20.29
N ILE A 423 22.26 4.37 19.91
CA ILE A 423 22.76 5.75 19.79
C ILE A 423 22.11 6.69 20.79
N GLU A 424 20.81 6.54 21.07
CA GLU A 424 20.06 7.42 21.95
C GLU A 424 20.10 6.97 23.42
N PRO A 425 20.89 7.60 24.28
CA PRO A 425 21.13 7.10 25.65
C PRO A 425 19.96 7.36 26.61
N SER A 426 19.00 8.23 26.23
CA SER A 426 17.90 8.64 27.14
C SER A 426 16.85 7.56 27.33
N TYR A 427 16.86 6.51 26.51
CA TYR A 427 15.86 5.44 26.48
C TYR A 427 16.45 4.04 26.64
N ALA A 428 17.69 3.92 27.10
CA ALA A 428 18.42 2.65 27.17
C ALA A 428 17.66 1.53 27.91
N GLU A 429 16.81 1.88 28.90
CA GLU A 429 16.02 0.90 29.63
C GLU A 429 14.88 0.27 28.82
N VAL A 430 14.38 0.96 27.78
CA VAL A 430 13.25 0.50 26.95
C VAL A 430 13.67 0.14 25.53
N ALA A 431 14.80 0.64 25.07
CA ALA A 431 15.23 0.54 23.67
C ALA A 431 15.39 -0.91 23.19
N HIS A 432 16.00 -1.77 24.02
CA HIS A 432 16.12 -3.19 23.70
C HIS A 432 14.74 -3.89 23.59
N ALA A 433 13.79 -3.53 24.46
CA ALA A 433 12.44 -4.09 24.39
C ALA A 433 11.69 -3.66 23.11
N VAL A 434 11.91 -2.43 22.64
CA VAL A 434 11.38 -1.95 21.35
C VAL A 434 12.00 -2.73 20.19
N ALA A 435 13.31 -2.86 20.14
CA ALA A 435 14.00 -3.60 19.08
C ALA A 435 13.60 -5.08 19.04
N GLU A 436 13.49 -5.77 20.21
CA GLU A 436 13.01 -7.15 20.30
C GLU A 436 11.57 -7.28 19.79
N TYR A 437 10.68 -6.35 20.17
CA TYR A 437 9.29 -6.32 19.70
C TYR A 437 9.21 -6.12 18.18
N LYS A 438 9.93 -5.14 17.62
CA LYS A 438 9.97 -4.89 16.17
C LYS A 438 10.49 -6.10 15.38
N VAL A 439 11.50 -6.80 15.89
CA VAL A 439 11.97 -8.05 15.26
C VAL A 439 10.90 -9.14 15.31
N TYR A 440 10.19 -9.29 16.44
CA TYR A 440 9.08 -10.24 16.54
C TYR A 440 7.97 -9.93 15.54
N ASP A 441 7.58 -8.67 15.46
CA ASP A 441 6.51 -8.15 14.61
C ASP A 441 6.81 -8.40 13.12
N ILE A 442 7.98 -7.96 12.63
CA ILE A 442 8.35 -8.14 11.21
C ILE A 442 8.54 -9.62 10.81
N LEU A 443 9.00 -10.48 11.73
CA LEU A 443 9.06 -11.92 11.45
C LEU A 443 7.66 -12.53 11.37
N THR A 444 6.71 -12.03 12.17
CA THR A 444 5.29 -12.40 12.10
C THR A 444 4.68 -11.93 10.77
N THR A 445 5.02 -10.72 10.33
CA THR A 445 4.61 -10.17 9.03
C THR A 445 5.09 -11.04 7.87
N ILE A 446 6.35 -11.49 7.86
CA ILE A 446 6.85 -12.41 6.82
C ILE A 446 6.06 -13.72 6.83
N LEU A 447 5.74 -14.25 8.01
CA LEU A 447 4.96 -15.49 8.13
C LEU A 447 3.55 -15.33 7.56
N THR A 448 2.81 -14.30 8.00
CA THR A 448 1.43 -14.06 7.58
C THR A 448 1.34 -13.73 6.10
N ALA A 449 2.17 -12.82 5.62
CA ALA A 449 2.19 -12.41 4.23
C ALA A 449 2.54 -13.56 3.28
N SER A 450 3.51 -14.39 3.66
CA SER A 450 3.83 -15.59 2.86
C SER A 450 2.70 -16.61 2.87
N LEU A 451 2.01 -16.81 4.01
CA LEU A 451 0.91 -17.77 4.12
C LEU A 451 -0.32 -17.30 3.32
N VAL A 452 -0.66 -16.02 3.37
CA VAL A 452 -1.74 -15.43 2.57
C VAL A 452 -1.42 -15.54 1.09
N ASN A 453 -0.19 -15.22 0.69
CA ASN A 453 0.22 -15.37 -0.71
C ASN A 453 0.13 -16.83 -1.21
N ASP A 454 0.56 -17.79 -0.39
CA ASP A 454 0.41 -19.21 -0.73
C ASP A 454 -1.06 -19.62 -0.87
N PHE A 455 -1.92 -19.04 -0.01
CA PHE A 455 -3.36 -19.25 -0.06
C PHE A 455 -3.96 -18.70 -1.37
N GLU A 456 -3.65 -17.47 -1.73
CA GLU A 456 -4.13 -16.87 -2.98
C GLU A 456 -3.62 -17.61 -4.20
N CYS A 457 -2.32 -17.94 -4.26
CA CYS A 457 -1.75 -18.74 -5.34
C CYS A 457 -2.46 -20.09 -5.49
N TYR A 458 -2.80 -20.75 -4.38
CA TYR A 458 -3.51 -22.02 -4.41
C TYR A 458 -4.95 -21.85 -4.88
N VAL A 459 -5.67 -20.85 -4.34
CA VAL A 459 -7.09 -20.61 -4.68
C VAL A 459 -7.21 -20.29 -6.17
N TYR A 460 -6.44 -19.35 -6.70
CA TYR A 460 -6.51 -18.98 -8.12
C TYR A 460 -6.10 -20.11 -9.06
N ALA A 461 -5.17 -20.97 -8.66
CA ALA A 461 -4.79 -22.14 -9.45
C ALA A 461 -5.85 -23.28 -9.47
N HIS A 462 -6.79 -23.29 -8.51
CA HIS A 462 -7.77 -24.37 -8.33
C HIS A 462 -9.21 -23.84 -8.21
N LEU A 463 -9.48 -22.64 -8.67
CA LEU A 463 -10.74 -21.93 -8.45
C LEU A 463 -11.97 -22.72 -8.92
N ASP A 464 -11.87 -23.42 -10.04
CA ASP A 464 -12.92 -24.27 -10.58
C ASP A 464 -13.21 -25.55 -9.75
N GLU A 465 -12.28 -25.94 -8.87
CA GLU A 465 -12.37 -27.16 -8.05
C GLU A 465 -12.84 -26.86 -6.62
N LEU A 466 -12.79 -25.59 -6.19
CA LEU A 466 -13.09 -25.12 -4.86
C LEU A 466 -14.52 -24.60 -4.72
N THR A 467 -14.98 -24.57 -3.47
CA THR A 467 -16.20 -23.87 -3.04
C THR A 467 -15.85 -22.91 -1.90
N PRO A 468 -16.70 -21.93 -1.56
CA PRO A 468 -16.45 -21.04 -0.43
C PRO A 468 -16.18 -21.76 0.90
N GLU A 469 -16.80 -22.92 1.11
CA GLU A 469 -16.68 -23.74 2.32
C GLU A 469 -15.32 -24.46 2.42
N ASP A 470 -14.56 -24.54 1.32
CA ASP A 470 -13.24 -25.20 1.31
C ASP A 470 -12.10 -24.26 1.72
N LEU A 471 -12.30 -22.93 1.66
CA LEU A 471 -11.24 -21.92 1.75
C LEU A 471 -10.44 -21.99 3.06
N ASP A 472 -11.10 -22.05 4.21
CA ASP A 472 -10.42 -22.20 5.51
C ASP A 472 -9.61 -23.50 5.56
N GLY A 473 -10.17 -24.60 5.01
CA GLY A 473 -9.48 -25.88 4.92
C GLY A 473 -8.23 -25.83 4.04
N VAL A 474 -8.23 -25.01 2.98
CA VAL A 474 -7.05 -24.76 2.13
C VAL A 474 -5.97 -24.09 2.96
N LEU A 475 -6.27 -22.97 3.62
CA LEU A 475 -5.28 -22.24 4.41
C LEU A 475 -4.71 -23.09 5.55
N ILE A 476 -5.56 -23.84 6.27
CA ILE A 476 -5.13 -24.78 7.31
C ILE A 476 -4.15 -25.83 6.74
N SER A 477 -4.41 -26.35 5.54
CA SER A 477 -3.52 -27.33 4.90
C SER A 477 -2.16 -26.74 4.51
N LEU A 478 -2.13 -25.48 4.10
CA LEU A 478 -0.91 -24.75 3.73
C LEU A 478 0.02 -24.51 4.92
N CYS A 479 -0.51 -24.48 6.15
CA CYS A 479 0.31 -24.41 7.36
C CYS A 479 1.35 -25.53 7.46
N ASP A 480 1.16 -26.66 6.78
CA ASP A 480 2.13 -27.78 6.77
C ASP A 480 3.50 -27.34 6.22
N ALA A 481 3.53 -26.43 5.25
CA ALA A 481 4.76 -25.86 4.70
C ALA A 481 5.55 -25.03 5.72
N TYR A 482 4.88 -24.53 6.75
CA TYR A 482 5.43 -23.70 7.84
C TYR A 482 5.67 -24.53 9.13
N GLY A 483 5.57 -25.85 9.05
CA GLY A 483 5.83 -26.78 10.15
C GLY A 483 4.57 -27.20 10.91
N GLY A 484 3.40 -27.01 10.32
CA GLY A 484 2.10 -27.48 10.77
C GLY A 484 1.26 -26.40 11.46
N TYR A 485 -0.04 -26.61 11.46
CA TYR A 485 -1.04 -25.69 12.00
C TYR A 485 -0.72 -25.20 13.42
N GLU A 486 -0.44 -26.11 14.35
CA GLU A 486 -0.15 -25.74 15.73
C GLU A 486 1.13 -24.89 15.88
N ALA A 487 2.09 -25.07 14.96
CA ALA A 487 3.31 -24.28 14.96
C ALA A 487 3.08 -22.86 14.43
N VAL A 488 2.26 -22.71 13.42
CA VAL A 488 1.83 -21.41 12.88
C VAL A 488 0.98 -20.68 13.91
N LYS A 489 -0.06 -21.32 14.45
CA LYS A 489 -0.91 -20.77 15.51
C LYS A 489 -0.11 -20.31 16.73
N ALA A 490 0.89 -21.09 17.17
CA ALA A 490 1.73 -20.69 18.28
C ALA A 490 2.64 -19.49 17.95
N ALA A 491 3.06 -19.33 16.69
CA ALA A 491 3.86 -18.20 16.25
C ALA A 491 3.03 -16.91 16.12
N LEU A 492 1.79 -17.02 15.65
CA LEU A 492 0.87 -15.90 15.48
C LEU A 492 0.16 -15.50 16.79
N GLY A 493 -0.14 -16.45 17.66
CA GLY A 493 -0.94 -16.23 18.87
C GLY A 493 -2.45 -16.35 18.66
N TYR A 494 -2.90 -16.60 17.43
CA TYR A 494 -4.32 -16.79 17.05
C TYR A 494 -4.46 -17.89 15.97
N GLU A 495 -5.70 -18.23 15.63
CA GLU A 495 -6.04 -19.18 14.57
C GLU A 495 -5.67 -18.60 13.19
N PRO A 496 -4.79 -19.25 12.40
CA PRO A 496 -4.33 -18.72 11.11
C PRO A 496 -5.45 -18.41 10.11
N GLU A 497 -6.53 -19.20 10.13
CA GLU A 497 -7.66 -19.08 9.22
C GLU A 497 -8.48 -17.78 9.40
N ILE A 498 -8.35 -17.09 10.52
CA ILE A 498 -9.05 -15.83 10.78
C ILE A 498 -8.49 -14.68 9.93
N TYR A 499 -7.22 -14.74 9.57
CA TYR A 499 -6.49 -13.59 9.07
C TYR A 499 -6.75 -13.28 7.59
N TRP A 500 -7.03 -14.25 6.74
CA TRP A 500 -7.08 -14.06 5.29
C TRP A 500 -8.27 -13.21 4.81
N HIS A 501 -9.40 -13.26 5.51
CA HIS A 501 -10.66 -12.67 5.07
C HIS A 501 -10.55 -11.17 4.71
N HIS A 502 -9.87 -10.38 5.53
CA HIS A 502 -9.71 -8.94 5.29
C HIS A 502 -8.77 -8.65 4.12
N VAL A 503 -7.59 -9.25 4.16
CA VAL A 503 -6.50 -8.89 3.23
C VAL A 503 -6.79 -9.26 1.79
N VAL A 504 -7.44 -10.40 1.54
CA VAL A 504 -7.75 -10.85 0.18
C VAL A 504 -8.96 -10.16 -0.43
N MET A 505 -9.84 -9.59 0.40
CA MET A 505 -10.98 -8.80 -0.08
C MET A 505 -10.57 -7.40 -0.50
N GLU A 506 -9.68 -6.79 0.25
CA GLU A 506 -9.31 -5.39 0.04
C GLU A 506 -8.15 -5.23 -0.95
N ALA A 507 -7.18 -6.14 -0.92
CA ALA A 507 -5.97 -6.09 -1.75
C ALA A 507 -5.55 -7.46 -2.27
N PRO A 508 -6.35 -8.11 -3.14
CA PRO A 508 -6.01 -9.42 -3.66
C PRO A 508 -4.63 -9.41 -4.36
N GLY A 509 -3.76 -10.35 -3.99
CA GLY A 509 -2.41 -10.46 -4.53
C GLY A 509 -1.37 -9.47 -4.00
N TYR A 510 -1.76 -8.50 -3.16
CA TYR A 510 -0.85 -7.49 -2.62
C TYR A 510 0.07 -8.03 -1.52
N TYR A 511 -0.44 -8.90 -0.67
CA TYR A 511 0.11 -9.15 0.67
C TYR A 511 1.55 -9.69 0.67
N VAL A 512 1.98 -10.35 -0.40
CA VAL A 512 3.37 -10.81 -0.56
C VAL A 512 4.38 -9.65 -0.55
N SER A 513 3.97 -8.43 -0.89
CA SER A 513 4.83 -7.24 -0.83
C SER A 513 5.38 -7.01 0.58
N TYR A 514 4.58 -7.29 1.63
CA TYR A 514 5.06 -7.23 3.00
C TYR A 514 6.12 -8.28 3.34
N ALA A 515 6.06 -9.46 2.74
CA ALA A 515 7.11 -10.46 2.93
C ALA A 515 8.37 -10.12 2.12
N ALA A 516 8.19 -9.64 0.89
CA ALA A 516 9.28 -9.27 -0.01
C ALA A 516 10.06 -8.04 0.50
N SER A 517 9.37 -7.06 1.10
CA SER A 517 9.96 -5.84 1.69
C SER A 517 10.59 -6.08 3.07
N ALA A 518 9.99 -6.94 3.89
CA ALA A 518 10.47 -7.19 5.25
C ALA A 518 11.85 -7.84 5.29
N VAL A 519 12.19 -8.68 4.31
CA VAL A 519 13.50 -9.32 4.26
C VAL A 519 14.62 -8.31 3.99
N PRO A 520 14.58 -7.44 2.95
CA PRO A 520 15.59 -6.39 2.78
C PRO A 520 15.59 -5.35 3.92
N THR A 521 14.45 -5.09 4.57
CA THR A 521 14.39 -4.29 5.79
C THR A 521 15.24 -4.91 6.92
N LEU A 522 15.09 -6.19 7.19
CA LEU A 522 15.96 -6.91 8.14
C LEU A 522 17.41 -6.96 7.69
N ALA A 523 17.69 -7.02 6.38
CA ALA A 523 19.05 -6.95 5.87
C ALA A 523 19.68 -5.54 6.08
N LEU A 524 18.88 -4.47 5.95
CA LEU A 524 19.30 -3.11 6.30
C LEU A 524 19.60 -2.99 7.79
N TYR A 525 18.77 -3.56 8.65
CA TYR A 525 19.02 -3.61 10.10
C TYR A 525 20.28 -4.41 10.42
N ALA A 526 20.48 -5.57 9.79
CA ALA A 526 21.71 -6.35 9.91
C ALA A 526 22.96 -5.54 9.47
N LYS A 527 22.84 -4.76 8.40
CA LYS A 527 23.89 -3.84 7.93
C LYS A 527 24.21 -2.77 8.99
N ALA A 528 23.19 -2.23 9.67
CA ALA A 528 23.41 -1.29 10.77
C ALA A 528 24.18 -1.94 11.93
N ILE A 529 23.85 -3.19 12.28
CA ILE A 529 24.54 -3.94 13.35
C ILE A 529 25.98 -4.31 12.96
N GLU A 530 26.23 -4.71 11.73
CA GLU A 530 27.54 -5.21 11.28
C GLU A 530 28.50 -4.06 10.88
N GLU A 531 27.99 -3.05 10.17
CA GLU A 531 28.78 -1.98 9.54
C GLU A 531 28.57 -0.60 10.19
N GLY A 532 27.52 -0.46 11.00
CA GLY A 532 27.18 0.77 11.74
C GLY A 532 26.12 1.64 11.04
N PHE A 533 25.53 2.54 11.82
CA PHE A 533 24.42 3.40 11.43
C PHE A 533 24.65 4.18 10.13
N ALA A 534 25.84 4.77 9.97
CA ALA A 534 26.15 5.57 8.79
C ALA A 534 26.14 4.75 7.47
N ALA A 535 26.57 3.48 7.54
CA ALA A 535 26.54 2.60 6.37
C ALA A 535 25.10 2.22 6.00
N ALA A 536 24.27 1.95 7.01
CA ALA A 536 22.85 1.63 6.79
C ALA A 536 22.05 2.84 6.27
N VAL A 537 22.25 4.03 6.83
CA VAL A 537 21.63 5.28 6.30
C VAL A 537 22.08 5.54 4.86
N GLY A 538 23.36 5.30 4.54
CA GLY A 538 23.84 5.45 3.16
C GLY A 538 23.18 4.47 2.17
N ALA A 539 22.91 3.23 2.60
CA ALA A 539 22.16 2.26 1.80
C ALA A 539 20.67 2.65 1.66
N TYR A 540 20.06 3.14 2.74
CA TYR A 540 18.71 3.65 2.75
C TYR A 540 18.51 4.84 1.78
N GLU A 541 19.48 5.77 1.74
CA GLU A 541 19.45 6.87 0.77
C GLU A 541 19.42 6.37 -0.70
N ILE A 542 20.12 5.27 -0.99
CA ILE A 542 20.06 4.66 -2.33
C ILE A 542 18.68 4.09 -2.60
N LEU A 543 18.05 3.41 -1.62
CA LEU A 543 16.67 2.92 -1.77
C LEU A 543 15.68 4.04 -2.10
N VAL A 544 15.90 5.23 -1.55
CA VAL A 544 15.01 6.39 -1.69
C VAL A 544 15.29 7.19 -2.96
N THR A 545 16.54 7.26 -3.40
CA THR A 545 16.96 8.15 -4.50
C THR A 545 17.39 7.41 -5.76
N SER A 546 17.06 6.13 -5.87
CA SER A 546 17.35 5.32 -7.06
C SER A 546 16.63 5.85 -8.31
N ASP A 547 17.19 5.52 -9.49
CA ASP A 547 16.56 5.82 -10.76
C ASP A 547 15.18 5.14 -10.84
N PRO A 548 14.09 5.86 -11.13
CA PRO A 548 12.75 5.29 -11.25
C PRO A 548 12.62 4.19 -12.33
N ALA A 549 13.58 4.11 -13.24
CA ALA A 549 13.60 3.05 -14.26
C ALA A 549 14.10 1.70 -13.72
N LEU A 550 14.71 1.68 -12.53
CA LEU A 550 15.20 0.45 -11.92
C LEU A 550 14.07 -0.34 -11.29
N SER A 551 14.13 -1.66 -11.45
CA SER A 551 13.25 -2.58 -10.76
C SER A 551 13.60 -2.71 -9.27
N PHE A 552 12.69 -3.27 -8.48
CA PHE A 552 12.89 -3.49 -7.05
C PHE A 552 14.20 -4.22 -6.73
N LEU A 553 14.48 -5.33 -7.42
CA LEU A 553 15.69 -6.12 -7.18
C LEU A 553 16.97 -5.40 -7.62
N GLU A 554 16.92 -4.59 -8.67
CA GLU A 554 18.04 -3.76 -9.11
C GLU A 554 18.38 -2.68 -8.08
N VAL A 555 17.36 -2.03 -7.51
CA VAL A 555 17.55 -1.03 -6.44
C VAL A 555 18.19 -1.66 -5.20
N LEU A 556 17.72 -2.85 -4.77
CA LEU A 556 18.35 -3.57 -3.66
C LEU A 556 19.82 -3.88 -3.94
N TYR A 557 20.14 -4.29 -5.16
CA TYR A 557 21.52 -4.57 -5.57
C TYR A 557 22.40 -3.31 -5.51
N GLU A 558 21.93 -2.18 -6.01
CA GLU A 558 22.65 -0.91 -5.93
C GLU A 558 22.87 -0.42 -4.49
N ALA A 559 21.87 -0.60 -3.63
CA ALA A 559 21.97 -0.27 -2.21
C ALA A 559 22.92 -1.21 -1.43
N GLY A 560 23.37 -2.30 -2.05
CA GLY A 560 24.17 -3.33 -1.37
C GLY A 560 23.37 -4.01 -0.26
N ILE A 561 22.07 -4.18 -0.48
CA ILE A 561 21.13 -4.93 0.36
C ILE A 561 20.83 -6.24 -0.35
N GLY A 562 20.78 -7.33 0.41
CA GLY A 562 20.57 -8.65 -0.16
C GLY A 562 19.15 -8.85 -0.67
N SER A 563 19.00 -9.58 -1.78
CA SER A 563 17.71 -9.97 -2.34
C SER A 563 16.90 -10.85 -1.36
N PRO A 564 15.57 -10.70 -1.29
CA PRO A 564 14.70 -11.56 -0.48
C PRO A 564 14.65 -13.02 -0.96
N PHE A 565 15.24 -13.30 -2.13
CA PHE A 565 15.28 -14.63 -2.74
C PHE A 565 16.66 -15.30 -2.67
N ASP A 566 17.62 -14.70 -1.91
CA ASP A 566 19.00 -15.21 -1.79
C ASP A 566 19.27 -15.76 -0.37
N ASP A 567 19.79 -16.99 -0.30
CA ASP A 567 20.21 -17.68 0.93
C ASP A 567 21.14 -16.83 1.81
N THR A 568 22.10 -16.14 1.20
CA THR A 568 23.12 -15.36 1.93
C THR A 568 22.51 -14.18 2.68
N THR A 569 21.38 -13.65 2.20
CA THR A 569 20.63 -12.59 2.89
C THR A 569 20.10 -13.09 4.24
N TYR A 570 19.46 -14.25 4.24
CA TYR A 570 18.90 -14.86 5.47
C TYR A 570 19.99 -15.26 6.46
N GLU A 571 21.12 -15.80 5.99
CA GLU A 571 22.26 -16.12 6.84
C GLU A 571 22.86 -14.87 7.52
N THR A 572 22.92 -13.76 6.79
CA THR A 572 23.40 -12.47 7.30
C THR A 572 22.45 -11.92 8.36
N ILE A 573 21.14 -11.93 8.08
CA ILE A 573 20.10 -11.51 9.03
C ILE A 573 20.15 -12.36 10.30
N ALA A 574 20.13 -13.70 10.18
CA ALA A 574 20.14 -14.59 11.34
C ALA A 574 21.37 -14.33 12.22
N LYS A 575 22.55 -14.19 11.63
CA LYS A 575 23.80 -13.90 12.36
C LYS A 575 23.77 -12.55 13.08
N ALA A 576 23.16 -11.52 12.47
CA ALA A 576 23.04 -10.22 13.10
C ALA A 576 22.05 -10.26 14.28
N LEU A 577 20.91 -10.94 14.12
CA LEU A 577 19.92 -11.08 15.18
C LEU A 577 20.46 -11.91 16.37
N ASP A 578 21.29 -12.93 16.14
CA ASP A 578 21.93 -13.72 17.21
C ASP A 578 22.95 -12.93 18.04
N ARG A 579 23.47 -11.81 17.54
CA ARG A 579 24.38 -10.95 18.30
C ARG A 579 23.66 -10.00 19.25
N ASN A 580 22.38 -9.79 19.03
CA ASN A 580 21.55 -8.90 19.84
C ASN A 580 20.94 -9.60 21.08
N ASP A 581 21.08 -10.92 21.21
CA ASP A 581 20.73 -11.70 22.40
C ASP A 581 21.86 -11.65 23.46
#